data_342d9beb78b9e707bcf3e41d4b23436a
#
_entry.id   342d9beb78b9e707bcf3e41d4b23436a
#
_cell.length_a   1.000
_cell.length_b   1.000
_cell.length_c   1.000
_cell.angle_alpha   90.00
_cell.angle_beta   90.00
_cell.angle_gamma   90.00
#
_symmetry.space_group_name_H-M   'P 1'
#
loop_
_entity.id
_entity.type
_entity.pdbx_description
1 polymer ?
#
loop_
_entity_poly.entity_id
_entity_poly.type
_entity_poly.pdbx_seq_one_letter_code
_entity_poly.pdbx_strand_id
1 'polypeptide(L)'
;AVRQTGAKDRNGRAKKPIKQQGGTCGHIHDKNYRHYMFFRHPDADDRCSAARGLHQMTDLDLIDRKIVALLMRDATMPIARIADRAGLSQTPCWKRIQKLEAAGVLTGRVALADPGKLGFGLTVFVGIEAPDHSPDWRQAFSQAVEAIPEIMEVHRMAGELDYLLRVSVLDMQAYDALYKRLTDAVPIRNVTSHFAMERMKFTTAYPVDTRTR
;
A
#
# COMPACT_ATOMS: atom_id res chain seq x y z
N ALA A 1 19.34 -30.60 -38.43
CA ALA A 1 18.56 -29.93 -39.48
C ALA A 1 17.08 -29.96 -39.06
N VAL A 2 16.57 -28.89 -38.48
CA VAL A 2 15.14 -28.72 -38.17
C VAL A 2 14.58 -27.68 -39.11
N ARG A 3 13.64 -28.12 -39.99
CA ARG A 3 12.95 -27.25 -40.95
C ARG A 3 11.96 -26.36 -40.19
N GLN A 4 12.12 -25.04 -40.30
CA GLN A 4 11.12 -24.08 -39.93
C GLN A 4 10.07 -23.98 -41.04
N THR A 5 8.82 -24.33 -40.73
CA THR A 5 7.67 -24.13 -41.61
C THR A 5 7.02 -22.80 -41.31
N GLY A 6 7.17 -21.81 -42.19
CA GLY A 6 6.50 -20.49 -42.08
C GLY A 6 4.99 -20.62 -42.36
N ALA A 7 4.18 -20.08 -41.46
CA ALA A 7 2.73 -20.01 -41.59
C ALA A 7 2.34 -18.94 -42.66
N LYS A 8 1.60 -19.35 -43.69
CA LYS A 8 1.01 -18.49 -44.71
C LYS A 8 -0.47 -18.21 -44.39
N ASP A 9 -0.97 -17.04 -44.79
CA ASP A 9 -2.39 -16.71 -44.70
C ASP A 9 -3.24 -17.44 -45.75
N ARG A 10 -4.58 -17.33 -45.67
CA ARG A 10 -5.52 -18.00 -46.61
C ARG A 10 -5.35 -17.57 -48.08
N ASN A 11 -4.55 -16.56 -48.37
CA ASN A 11 -4.26 -16.07 -49.72
C ASN A 11 -2.80 -16.28 -50.13
N GLY A 12 -2.04 -17.14 -49.44
CA GLY A 12 -0.69 -17.56 -49.83
C GLY A 12 0.43 -16.54 -49.61
N ARG A 13 0.19 -15.43 -48.92
CA ARG A 13 1.18 -14.38 -48.66
C ARG A 13 1.88 -14.56 -47.31
N ALA A 14 3.19 -14.36 -47.25
CA ALA A 14 3.99 -14.40 -46.04
C ALA A 14 3.60 -13.24 -45.10
N LYS A 15 3.28 -13.54 -43.87
CA LYS A 15 3.01 -12.52 -42.85
C LYS A 15 4.29 -11.74 -42.51
N LYS A 16 4.26 -10.41 -42.69
CA LYS A 16 5.32 -9.50 -42.23
C LYS A 16 5.36 -9.47 -40.69
N PRO A 17 6.54 -9.40 -40.07
CA PRO A 17 6.64 -9.28 -38.63
C PRO A 17 6.03 -7.96 -38.16
N ILE A 18 5.20 -8.03 -37.12
CA ILE A 18 4.58 -6.89 -36.45
C ILE A 18 5.70 -6.15 -35.67
N LYS A 19 6.00 -4.92 -36.09
CA LYS A 19 6.84 -4.01 -35.30
C LYS A 19 6.08 -3.66 -34.01
N GLN A 20 6.64 -4.01 -32.87
CA GLN A 20 6.20 -3.48 -31.56
C GLN A 20 6.39 -1.96 -31.58
N GLN A 21 5.29 -1.23 -31.68
CA GLN A 21 5.28 0.20 -31.39
C GLN A 21 5.17 0.35 -29.86
N GLY A 22 6.17 0.97 -29.26
CA GLY A 22 6.18 1.33 -27.85
C GLY A 22 5.02 2.28 -27.54
N GLY A 23 4.03 1.76 -26.82
CA GLY A 23 2.94 2.55 -26.29
C GLY A 23 3.46 3.44 -25.17
N THR A 24 3.50 4.76 -25.40
CA THR A 24 3.69 5.77 -24.38
C THR A 24 2.49 5.73 -23.44
N CYS A 25 2.76 5.48 -22.14
CA CYS A 25 1.78 5.54 -21.07
C CYS A 25 1.22 6.98 -21.00
N GLY A 26 -0.06 7.13 -21.40
CA GLY A 26 -0.76 8.41 -21.32
C GLY A 26 -0.98 8.79 -19.86
N HIS A 27 -0.40 9.92 -19.45
CA HIS A 27 -0.69 10.58 -18.20
C HIS A 27 -2.13 11.10 -18.22
N ILE A 28 -3.03 10.46 -17.48
CA ILE A 28 -4.32 11.05 -17.14
C ILE A 28 -4.07 11.98 -15.95
N HIS A 29 -3.95 13.28 -16.26
CA HIS A 29 -3.94 14.33 -15.24
C HIS A 29 -5.38 14.60 -14.78
N ASP A 30 -5.83 13.93 -13.74
CA ASP A 30 -6.99 14.38 -12.95
C ASP A 30 -6.48 15.19 -11.76
N LYS A 31 -6.78 16.51 -11.79
CA LYS A 31 -6.25 17.50 -10.83
C LYS A 31 -6.91 17.47 -9.45
N ASN A 32 -7.88 16.59 -9.19
CA ASN A 32 -8.69 16.62 -7.97
C ASN A 32 -8.47 15.46 -6.99
N TYR A 33 -7.55 14.52 -7.26
CA TYR A 33 -7.23 13.43 -6.34
C TYR A 33 -5.74 13.39 -5.97
N ARG A 34 -5.23 14.50 -5.45
CA ARG A 34 -3.92 14.50 -4.76
C ARG A 34 -4.16 14.10 -3.31
N HIS A 35 -4.04 12.85 -2.94
CA HIS A 35 -3.59 12.34 -1.62
C HIS A 35 -4.06 10.93 -1.27
N TYR A 36 -4.30 10.04 -2.23
CA TYR A 36 -4.22 8.63 -1.92
C TYR A 36 -2.82 8.15 -2.23
N MET A 37 -2.07 7.75 -1.20
CA MET A 37 -0.78 7.09 -1.38
C MET A 37 -0.99 5.81 -2.17
N PHE A 38 -0.68 5.89 -3.47
CA PHE A 38 -0.48 4.72 -4.30
C PHE A 38 0.65 3.89 -3.68
N PHE A 39 0.34 2.76 -3.10
CA PHE A 39 1.29 1.66 -3.04
C PHE A 39 1.53 1.22 -4.49
N ARG A 40 2.48 1.87 -5.15
CA ARG A 40 3.00 1.41 -6.42
C ARG A 40 3.65 0.06 -6.16
N HIS A 41 2.97 -1.04 -6.50
CA HIS A 41 3.62 -2.33 -6.59
C HIS A 41 4.74 -2.18 -7.63
N PRO A 42 6.00 -2.43 -7.27
CA PRO A 42 7.05 -2.56 -8.28
C PRO A 42 6.71 -3.78 -9.14
N ASP A 43 6.82 -3.59 -10.45
CA ASP A 43 6.53 -4.56 -11.48
C ASP A 43 7.09 -5.96 -11.17
N ALA A 44 6.32 -6.96 -11.58
CA ALA A 44 6.51 -8.39 -11.30
C ALA A 44 7.72 -9.03 -12.03
N ASP A 45 8.76 -8.27 -12.35
CA ASP A 45 9.90 -8.78 -13.13
C ASP A 45 11.21 -8.92 -12.36
N ASP A 46 11.19 -8.80 -11.03
CA ASP A 46 12.42 -8.88 -10.24
C ASP A 46 12.37 -9.99 -9.17
N ARG A 47 12.43 -11.25 -9.61
CA ARG A 47 12.56 -12.42 -8.71
C ARG A 47 13.85 -12.43 -7.90
N CYS A 48 14.70 -11.44 -8.07
CA CYS A 48 15.99 -11.32 -7.39
C CYS A 48 16.11 -10.10 -6.47
N SER A 49 15.13 -9.19 -6.42
CA SER A 49 15.22 -7.98 -5.60
C SER A 49 14.57 -8.11 -4.22
N ALA A 50 13.72 -9.10 -3.99
CA ALA A 50 13.07 -9.31 -2.69
C ALA A 50 14.10 -9.56 -1.55
N ALA A 51 15.30 -10.07 -1.86
CA ALA A 51 16.39 -10.22 -0.89
C ALA A 51 17.18 -8.91 -0.68
N ARG A 52 17.10 -7.93 -1.59
CA ARG A 52 17.79 -6.63 -1.46
C ARG A 52 16.95 -5.54 -0.82
N GLY A 53 15.63 -5.69 -0.75
CA GLY A 53 14.72 -4.73 -0.10
C GLY A 53 14.79 -4.71 1.43
N LEU A 54 15.40 -5.71 2.06
CA LEU A 54 15.52 -5.81 3.52
C LEU A 54 16.67 -4.97 4.11
N HIS A 55 17.45 -4.22 3.32
CA HIS A 55 18.66 -3.55 3.84
C HIS A 55 18.89 -2.12 3.39
N GLN A 56 17.93 -1.41 2.84
CA GLN A 56 17.99 0.05 2.83
C GLN A 56 17.29 0.60 4.09
N MET A 57 17.82 0.26 5.26
CA MET A 57 17.69 1.17 6.39
C MET A 57 18.38 2.46 5.95
N THR A 58 17.60 3.47 5.60
CA THR A 58 18.10 4.85 5.53
C THR A 58 18.89 5.04 6.81
N ASP A 59 20.19 5.37 6.69
CA ASP A 59 21.05 5.56 7.85
C ASP A 59 20.60 6.82 8.59
N LEU A 60 19.55 6.64 9.42
CA LEU A 60 18.97 7.71 10.22
C LEU A 60 19.86 7.96 11.41
N ASP A 61 20.47 9.13 11.47
CA ASP A 61 21.20 9.53 12.65
C ASP A 61 20.26 9.71 13.87
N LEU A 62 20.81 9.88 15.03
CA LEU A 62 20.04 10.05 16.26
C LEU A 62 19.07 11.22 16.21
N ILE A 63 19.47 12.30 15.54
CA ILE A 63 18.67 13.52 15.42
C ILE A 63 17.50 13.27 14.48
N ASP A 64 17.74 12.62 13.34
CA ASP A 64 16.69 12.23 12.39
C ASP A 64 15.65 11.32 13.07
N ARG A 65 16.09 10.35 13.85
CA ARG A 65 15.20 9.47 14.64
C ARG A 65 14.38 10.25 15.68
N LYS A 66 14.95 11.24 16.36
CA LYS A 66 14.22 12.12 17.28
C LYS A 66 13.15 12.93 16.54
N ILE A 67 13.48 13.53 15.39
CA ILE A 67 12.54 14.29 14.56
C ILE A 67 11.37 13.40 14.11
N VAL A 68 11.67 12.20 13.58
CA VAL A 68 10.64 11.24 13.14
C VAL A 68 9.75 10.84 14.32
N ALA A 69 10.33 10.51 15.49
CA ALA A 69 9.58 10.12 16.67
C ALA A 69 8.64 11.24 17.20
N LEU A 70 9.05 12.50 17.08
CA LEU A 70 8.21 13.65 17.45
C LEU A 70 7.05 13.81 16.47
N LEU A 71 7.32 13.78 15.16
CA LEU A 71 6.32 13.95 14.12
C LEU A 71 5.29 12.80 14.05
N MET A 72 5.71 11.56 14.35
CA MET A 72 4.78 10.42 14.46
C MET A 72 3.80 10.55 15.62
N ARG A 73 4.15 11.31 16.67
CA ARG A 73 3.28 11.54 17.83
C ARG A 73 2.39 12.77 17.66
N ASP A 74 2.94 13.81 17.05
CA ASP A 74 2.23 15.07 16.82
C ASP A 74 2.76 15.74 15.53
N ALA A 75 2.07 15.48 14.43
CA ALA A 75 2.40 16.05 13.12
C ALA A 75 2.10 17.55 13.02
N THR A 76 1.37 18.14 13.99
CA THR A 76 1.01 19.56 14.03
C THR A 76 2.05 20.39 14.78
N MET A 77 3.05 19.74 15.41
CA MET A 77 4.06 20.42 16.23
C MET A 77 4.82 21.46 15.40
N PRO A 78 4.91 22.73 15.89
CA PRO A 78 5.69 23.77 15.21
C PRO A 78 7.17 23.42 15.09
N ILE A 79 7.80 23.79 13.97
CA ILE A 79 9.21 23.50 13.69
C ILE A 79 10.13 23.99 14.82
N ALA A 80 9.84 25.15 15.42
CA ALA A 80 10.59 25.69 16.55
C ALA A 80 10.64 24.69 17.73
N ARG A 81 9.52 24.05 18.06
CA ARG A 81 9.43 23.06 19.12
C ARG A 81 10.10 21.74 18.78
N ILE A 82 10.02 21.32 17.51
CA ILE A 82 10.73 20.12 17.03
C ILE A 82 12.24 20.35 17.12
N ALA A 83 12.71 21.52 16.64
CA ALA A 83 14.10 21.90 16.67
C ALA A 83 14.68 21.93 18.10
N ASP A 84 13.99 22.58 19.02
CA ASP A 84 14.35 22.63 20.43
C ASP A 84 14.49 21.22 21.04
N ARG A 85 13.49 20.34 20.85
CA ARG A 85 13.51 18.97 21.36
C ARG A 85 14.54 18.07 20.69
N ALA A 86 14.91 18.36 19.45
CA ALA A 86 15.96 17.64 18.72
C ALA A 86 17.38 18.17 18.99
N GLY A 87 17.52 19.31 19.69
CA GLY A 87 18.78 19.98 19.96
C GLY A 87 19.34 20.70 18.72
N LEU A 88 18.48 21.33 17.92
CA LEU A 88 18.82 22.05 16.68
C LEU A 88 18.24 23.47 16.69
N SER A 89 18.79 24.34 15.82
CA SER A 89 18.07 25.55 15.38
C SER A 89 17.05 25.20 14.27
N GLN A 90 16.12 26.12 14.02
CA GLN A 90 14.97 25.85 13.11
C GLN A 90 15.39 25.50 11.68
N THR A 91 16.38 26.23 11.11
CA THR A 91 16.81 26.04 9.72
C THR A 91 17.38 24.65 9.46
N PRO A 92 18.35 24.11 10.22
CA PRO A 92 18.83 22.75 10.02
C PRO A 92 17.76 21.71 10.35
N CYS A 93 16.87 21.94 11.30
CA CYS A 93 15.74 21.07 11.57
C CYS A 93 14.80 20.96 10.34
N TRP A 94 14.43 22.08 9.75
CA TRP A 94 13.64 22.12 8.53
C TRP A 94 14.30 21.35 7.38
N LYS A 95 15.60 21.59 7.12
CA LYS A 95 16.33 20.88 6.07
C LYS A 95 16.34 19.35 6.29
N ARG A 96 16.43 18.89 7.53
CA ARG A 96 16.35 17.46 7.86
C ARG A 96 14.96 16.89 7.61
N ILE A 97 13.90 17.60 7.99
CA ILE A 97 12.53 17.19 7.69
C ILE A 97 12.31 17.04 6.19
N GLN A 98 12.76 18.02 5.39
CA GLN A 98 12.69 17.95 3.93
C GLN A 98 13.46 16.75 3.35
N LYS A 99 14.65 16.45 3.90
CA LYS A 99 15.43 15.27 3.52
C LYS A 99 14.71 13.98 3.85
N LEU A 100 14.06 13.88 5.01
CA LEU A 100 13.29 12.70 5.45
C LEU A 100 12.03 12.50 4.59
N GLU A 101 11.36 13.58 4.21
CA GLU A 101 10.24 13.56 3.27
C GLU A 101 10.70 13.12 1.86
N ALA A 102 11.77 13.71 1.34
CA ALA A 102 12.33 13.35 0.03
C ALA A 102 12.84 11.90 -0.04
N ALA A 103 13.36 11.38 1.07
CA ALA A 103 13.81 9.99 1.19
C ALA A 103 12.65 8.99 1.44
N GLY A 104 11.39 9.46 1.54
CA GLY A 104 10.23 8.61 1.80
C GLY A 104 10.16 8.03 3.22
N VAL A 105 11.00 8.51 4.14
CA VAL A 105 10.93 8.12 5.57
C VAL A 105 9.69 8.71 6.22
N LEU A 106 9.37 9.95 5.90
CA LEU A 106 8.12 10.62 6.21
C LEU A 106 7.26 10.60 4.95
N THR A 107 6.25 9.75 4.94
CA THR A 107 5.40 9.49 3.77
C THR A 107 4.26 10.48 3.64
N GLY A 108 3.86 11.14 4.74
CA GLY A 108 2.78 12.12 4.75
C GLY A 108 2.37 12.52 6.14
N ARG A 109 1.44 13.48 6.22
CA ARG A 109 0.80 13.94 7.45
C ARG A 109 -0.70 13.92 7.24
N VAL A 110 -1.41 13.16 8.07
CA VAL A 110 -2.86 13.00 7.98
C VAL A 110 -3.51 13.31 9.32
N ALA A 111 -4.76 13.77 9.27
CA ALA A 111 -5.58 13.87 10.47
C ALA A 111 -6.07 12.49 10.88
N LEU A 112 -5.99 12.17 12.15
CA LEU A 112 -6.59 10.96 12.71
C LEU A 112 -8.02 11.29 13.16
N ALA A 113 -8.98 10.50 12.72
CA ALA A 113 -10.38 10.62 13.10
C ALA A 113 -10.82 9.41 13.93
N ASP A 114 -11.77 9.62 14.81
CA ASP A 114 -12.41 8.55 15.57
C ASP A 114 -13.45 7.86 14.69
N PRO A 115 -13.24 6.60 14.28
CA PRO A 115 -14.17 5.89 13.41
C PRO A 115 -15.58 5.76 14.02
N GLY A 116 -15.69 5.58 15.34
CA GLY A 116 -16.98 5.49 15.99
C GLY A 116 -17.79 6.79 15.90
N LYS A 117 -17.13 7.96 15.95
CA LYS A 117 -17.77 9.26 15.76
C LYS A 117 -18.15 9.54 14.29
N LEU A 118 -17.50 8.85 13.36
CA LEU A 118 -17.85 8.88 11.94
C LEU A 118 -18.90 7.83 11.56
N GLY A 119 -19.39 7.04 12.53
CA GLY A 119 -20.38 6.00 12.31
C GLY A 119 -19.81 4.62 11.96
N PHE A 120 -18.50 4.48 11.79
CA PHE A 120 -17.86 3.18 11.51
C PHE A 120 -17.71 2.36 12.80
N GLY A 121 -18.83 1.74 13.21
CA GLY A 121 -18.92 0.99 14.47
C GLY A 121 -18.36 -0.43 14.42
N LEU A 122 -18.13 -0.97 13.22
CA LEU A 122 -17.75 -2.36 13.06
C LEU A 122 -16.41 -2.49 12.32
N THR A 123 -15.42 -3.11 12.99
CA THR A 123 -14.16 -3.51 12.37
C THR A 123 -14.16 -5.02 12.14
N VAL A 124 -13.84 -5.44 10.91
CA VAL A 124 -13.78 -6.86 10.55
C VAL A 124 -12.40 -7.17 9.96
N PHE A 125 -11.77 -8.24 10.41
CA PHE A 125 -10.59 -8.83 9.80
C PHE A 125 -11.02 -9.98 8.92
N VAL A 126 -10.74 -9.88 7.61
CA VAL A 126 -11.20 -10.83 6.61
C VAL A 126 -10.01 -11.58 6.04
N GLY A 127 -9.95 -12.87 6.34
CA GLY A 127 -8.97 -13.79 5.75
C GLY A 127 -9.46 -14.29 4.40
N ILE A 128 -8.61 -14.22 3.38
CA ILE A 128 -8.90 -14.65 2.02
C ILE A 128 -7.95 -15.78 1.63
N GLU A 129 -8.52 -16.85 1.06
CA GLU A 129 -7.77 -17.86 0.32
C GLU A 129 -8.06 -17.70 -1.17
N ALA A 130 -7.01 -17.53 -1.96
CA ALA A 130 -7.10 -17.41 -3.41
C ALA A 130 -7.39 -18.78 -4.07
N PRO A 131 -8.17 -18.86 -5.15
CA PRO A 131 -8.34 -20.10 -5.89
C PRO A 131 -7.06 -20.54 -6.59
N ASP A 132 -6.25 -19.56 -7.03
CA ASP A 132 -4.94 -19.73 -7.63
C ASP A 132 -4.06 -18.50 -7.34
N HIS A 133 -2.79 -18.56 -7.75
CA HIS A 133 -1.83 -17.45 -7.57
C HIS A 133 -1.41 -16.83 -8.90
N SER A 134 -2.27 -16.90 -9.94
CA SER A 134 -2.00 -16.32 -11.24
C SER A 134 -1.81 -14.80 -11.19
N PRO A 135 -1.01 -14.21 -12.10
CA PRO A 135 -0.88 -12.77 -12.21
C PRO A 135 -2.24 -12.08 -12.47
N ASP A 136 -3.08 -12.69 -13.29
CA ASP A 136 -4.39 -12.15 -13.69
C ASP A 136 -5.33 -12.07 -12.48
N TRP A 137 -5.38 -13.14 -11.65
CA TRP A 137 -6.16 -13.12 -10.42
C TRP A 137 -5.67 -12.05 -9.45
N ARG A 138 -4.34 -11.95 -9.25
CA ARG A 138 -3.77 -10.93 -8.36
C ARG A 138 -4.09 -9.50 -8.80
N GLN A 139 -4.07 -9.26 -10.12
CA GLN A 139 -4.43 -7.95 -10.66
C GLN A 139 -5.92 -7.65 -10.45
N ALA A 140 -6.80 -8.59 -10.74
CA ALA A 140 -8.24 -8.45 -10.51
C ALA A 140 -8.55 -8.22 -9.01
N PHE A 141 -7.91 -8.97 -8.11
CA PHE A 141 -8.06 -8.79 -6.66
C PHE A 141 -7.58 -7.42 -6.20
N SER A 142 -6.40 -6.94 -6.68
CA SER A 142 -5.91 -5.59 -6.37
C SER A 142 -6.89 -4.51 -6.79
N GLN A 143 -7.45 -4.60 -7.99
CA GLN A 143 -8.46 -3.66 -8.48
C GLN A 143 -9.76 -3.71 -7.66
N ALA A 144 -10.21 -4.91 -7.29
CA ALA A 144 -11.41 -5.08 -6.48
C ALA A 144 -11.27 -4.46 -5.09
N VAL A 145 -10.13 -4.67 -4.41
CA VAL A 145 -9.91 -4.10 -3.07
C VAL A 145 -9.70 -2.59 -3.11
N GLU A 146 -9.08 -2.04 -4.16
CA GLU A 146 -8.94 -0.60 -4.35
C GLU A 146 -10.28 0.10 -4.61
N ALA A 147 -11.22 -0.57 -5.26
CA ALA A 147 -12.56 -0.03 -5.55
C ALA A 147 -13.49 -0.04 -4.33
N ILE A 148 -13.12 -0.65 -3.21
CA ILE A 148 -13.94 -0.77 -2.01
C ILE A 148 -13.32 0.08 -0.89
N PRO A 149 -13.80 1.33 -0.67
CA PRO A 149 -13.17 2.27 0.27
C PRO A 149 -13.26 1.84 1.74
N GLU A 150 -14.16 0.94 2.09
CA GLU A 150 -14.29 0.39 3.44
C GLU A 150 -13.17 -0.62 3.77
N ILE A 151 -12.40 -1.09 2.78
CA ILE A 151 -11.18 -1.88 2.99
C ILE A 151 -10.05 -0.92 3.31
N MET A 152 -9.65 -0.89 4.57
CA MET A 152 -8.67 0.05 5.10
C MET A 152 -7.22 -0.42 4.93
N GLU A 153 -6.99 -1.72 4.94
CA GLU A 153 -5.66 -2.34 4.79
C GLU A 153 -5.79 -3.71 4.13
N VAL A 154 -4.81 -4.06 3.32
CA VAL A 154 -4.66 -5.38 2.71
C VAL A 154 -3.23 -5.84 2.90
N HIS A 155 -3.05 -6.99 3.54
CA HIS A 155 -1.77 -7.64 3.75
C HIS A 155 -1.71 -8.95 2.98
N ARG A 156 -0.66 -9.16 2.19
CA ARG A 156 -0.35 -10.49 1.68
C ARG A 156 0.31 -11.29 2.78
N MET A 157 -0.21 -12.49 3.02
CA MET A 157 0.21 -13.34 4.12
C MET A 157 1.11 -14.48 3.63
N ALA A 158 1.87 -15.06 4.57
CA ALA A 158 2.54 -16.33 4.40
C ALA A 158 1.96 -17.27 5.46
N GLY A 159 1.34 -18.36 5.04
CA GLY A 159 0.68 -19.31 5.93
C GLY A 159 -0.64 -19.82 5.35
N GLU A 160 -1.61 -20.08 6.21
CA GLU A 160 -2.92 -20.66 5.82
C GLU A 160 -3.76 -19.69 4.99
N LEU A 161 -3.63 -18.38 5.23
CA LEU A 161 -4.33 -17.34 4.49
C LEU A 161 -3.39 -16.71 3.45
N ASP A 162 -3.91 -16.38 2.27
CA ASP A 162 -3.15 -15.64 1.25
C ASP A 162 -3.19 -14.13 1.47
N TYR A 163 -4.32 -13.61 1.94
CA TYR A 163 -4.50 -12.19 2.24
C TYR A 163 -5.30 -12.00 3.53
N LEU A 164 -4.94 -10.95 4.26
CA LEU A 164 -5.69 -10.45 5.41
C LEU A 164 -6.10 -9.00 5.15
N LEU A 165 -7.40 -8.73 5.22
CA LEU A 165 -7.97 -7.42 5.05
C LEU A 165 -8.42 -6.88 6.40
N ARG A 166 -8.23 -5.57 6.63
CA ARG A 166 -8.93 -4.84 7.69
C ARG A 166 -10.01 -3.98 7.07
N VAL A 167 -11.24 -4.27 7.43
CA VAL A 167 -12.45 -3.62 6.93
C VAL A 167 -13.06 -2.77 8.05
N SER A 168 -13.60 -1.58 7.70
CA SER A 168 -14.33 -0.72 8.63
C SER A 168 -15.66 -0.33 8.00
N VAL A 169 -16.77 -0.73 8.65
CA VAL A 169 -18.13 -0.53 8.15
C VAL A 169 -19.05 -0.02 9.25
N LEU A 170 -20.23 0.46 8.87
CA LEU A 170 -21.21 1.00 9.82
C LEU A 170 -21.79 -0.10 10.71
N ASP A 171 -22.21 -1.21 10.09
CA ASP A 171 -22.93 -2.32 10.73
C ASP A 171 -22.77 -3.63 9.94
N MET A 172 -23.48 -4.68 10.38
CA MET A 172 -23.49 -6.00 9.74
C MET A 172 -24.10 -5.97 8.33
N GLN A 173 -25.09 -5.12 8.08
CA GLN A 173 -25.71 -5.03 6.76
C GLN A 173 -24.75 -4.41 5.75
N ALA A 174 -24.01 -3.37 6.16
CA ALA A 174 -22.94 -2.78 5.36
C ALA A 174 -21.82 -3.78 5.08
N TYR A 175 -21.47 -4.64 6.06
CA TYR A 175 -20.52 -5.71 5.86
C TYR A 175 -21.00 -6.76 4.84
N ASP A 176 -22.24 -7.21 4.92
CA ASP A 176 -22.82 -8.16 3.95
C ASP A 176 -22.81 -7.59 2.52
N ALA A 177 -23.13 -6.31 2.38
CA ALA A 177 -23.04 -5.62 1.09
C ALA A 177 -21.61 -5.55 0.54
N LEU A 178 -20.63 -5.28 1.41
CA LEU A 178 -19.21 -5.30 1.04
C LEU A 178 -18.77 -6.72 0.63
N TYR A 179 -19.13 -7.72 1.40
CA TYR A 179 -18.82 -9.13 1.13
C TYR A 179 -19.29 -9.54 -0.27
N LYS A 180 -20.54 -9.20 -0.63
CA LYS A 180 -21.10 -9.47 -1.96
C LYS A 180 -20.32 -8.76 -3.04
N ARG A 181 -20.02 -7.47 -2.89
CA ARG A 181 -19.21 -6.70 -3.86
C ARG A 181 -17.85 -7.34 -4.10
N LEU A 182 -17.19 -7.80 -3.04
CA LEU A 182 -15.87 -8.40 -3.15
C LEU A 182 -15.92 -9.77 -3.86
N THR A 183 -16.88 -10.63 -3.48
CA THR A 183 -17.03 -11.99 -4.05
C THR A 183 -17.57 -11.97 -5.48
N ASP A 184 -18.33 -10.94 -5.86
CA ASP A 184 -18.79 -10.74 -7.24
C ASP A 184 -17.67 -10.22 -8.15
N ALA A 185 -16.72 -9.45 -7.60
CA ALA A 185 -15.64 -8.84 -8.37
C ALA A 185 -14.51 -9.80 -8.73
N VAL A 186 -14.25 -10.82 -7.88
CA VAL A 186 -13.14 -11.76 -8.09
C VAL A 186 -13.46 -13.12 -7.48
N PRO A 187 -13.13 -14.23 -8.15
CA PRO A 187 -13.33 -15.56 -7.58
C PRO A 187 -12.43 -15.74 -6.35
N ILE A 188 -13.02 -16.20 -5.25
CA ILE A 188 -12.32 -16.45 -3.98
C ILE A 188 -12.60 -17.90 -3.58
N ARG A 189 -11.58 -18.62 -3.11
CA ARG A 189 -11.69 -20.00 -2.66
C ARG A 189 -12.39 -20.09 -1.31
N ASN A 190 -11.96 -19.27 -0.36
CA ASN A 190 -12.52 -19.22 0.96
C ASN A 190 -12.41 -17.81 1.57
N VAL A 191 -13.42 -17.43 2.36
CA VAL A 191 -13.44 -16.16 3.10
C VAL A 191 -13.75 -16.47 4.57
N THR A 192 -12.86 -16.04 5.46
CA THR A 192 -13.07 -16.15 6.91
C THR A 192 -13.16 -14.76 7.52
N SER A 193 -14.25 -14.45 8.20
CA SER A 193 -14.52 -13.13 8.78
C SER A 193 -14.43 -13.16 10.30
N HIS A 194 -13.57 -12.31 10.87
CA HIS A 194 -13.40 -12.15 12.31
C HIS A 194 -13.84 -10.75 12.72
N PHE A 195 -14.90 -10.66 13.50
CA PHE A 195 -15.43 -9.41 13.99
C PHE A 195 -14.68 -8.97 15.24
N ALA A 196 -14.07 -7.77 15.18
CA ALA A 196 -13.39 -7.21 16.34
C ALA A 196 -14.41 -6.75 17.39
N MET A 197 -14.32 -7.29 18.59
CA MET A 197 -15.18 -6.87 19.69
C MET A 197 -14.72 -5.55 20.30
N GLU A 198 -13.40 -5.34 20.37
CA GLU A 198 -12.79 -4.16 20.96
C GLU A 198 -11.42 -3.88 20.36
N ARG A 199 -11.08 -2.61 20.19
CA ARG A 199 -9.72 -2.16 19.85
C ARG A 199 -8.97 -1.76 21.13
N MET A 200 -8.28 -2.70 21.74
CA MET A 200 -7.56 -2.48 23.02
C MET A 200 -6.38 -1.51 22.89
N LYS A 201 -5.75 -1.40 21.72
CA LYS A 201 -4.61 -0.52 21.47
C LYS A 201 -4.57 -0.03 20.03
N PHE A 202 -4.28 1.25 19.86
CA PHE A 202 -3.98 1.85 18.57
C PHE A 202 -2.83 2.84 18.69
N THR A 203 -1.87 2.77 17.79
CA THR A 203 -0.79 3.77 17.67
C THR A 203 -0.29 3.78 16.23
N THR A 204 0.04 4.96 15.73
CA THR A 204 0.71 5.17 14.43
C THR A 204 2.22 5.40 14.61
N ALA A 205 2.70 5.52 15.85
CA ALA A 205 4.10 5.78 16.16
C ALA A 205 4.89 4.48 16.34
N TYR A 206 5.83 4.22 15.42
CA TYR A 206 6.78 3.12 15.56
C TYR A 206 7.78 3.38 16.71
N PRO A 207 8.25 2.33 17.40
CA PRO A 207 9.18 2.45 18.53
C PRO A 207 10.62 2.70 18.05
N VAL A 208 10.88 3.87 17.48
CA VAL A 208 12.20 4.27 17.01
C VAL A 208 13.11 4.54 18.21
N ASP A 209 14.31 3.92 18.24
CA ASP A 209 15.29 4.17 19.32
C ASP A 209 15.90 5.57 19.19
N THR A 210 15.63 6.39 20.20
CA THR A 210 16.08 7.79 20.30
C THR A 210 17.13 7.99 21.39
N ARG A 211 17.66 6.90 21.98
CA ARG A 211 18.71 6.96 23.01
C ARG A 211 20.07 7.08 22.35
N THR A 212 20.96 7.86 22.98
CA THR A 212 22.38 7.87 22.66
C THR A 212 22.97 6.55 23.18
N ARG A 213 23.64 5.79 22.31
CA ARG A 213 24.46 4.64 22.73
C ARG A 213 25.73 5.11 23.40
#